data_c46d6b93fee7e952deece2da3ed4b405
#
_entry.id   c46d6b93fee7e952deece2da3ed4b405
#
_cell.length_a   1.000
_cell.length_b   1.000
_cell.length_c   1.000
_cell.angle_alpha   90.00
_cell.angle_beta   90.00
_cell.angle_gamma   90.00
#
_symmetry.space_group_name_H-M   'P 1'
#
loop_
_entity.id
_entity.type
_entity.pdbx_description
1 polymer ?
#
loop_
_entity_poly.entity_id
_entity_poly.type
_entity_poly.pdbx_seq_one_letter_code
_entity_poly.pdbx_strand_id
1 'polypeptide(L)'
;MTNAIFDPLGLVAPITVNAKIILRQIWAKSPKIDWDDEVPSHIRKEWEELRIGMTKIDQVKISRSLTPKDPKGLPMLIVFSDGSSKAYGAVAYIQWKVEGGYSCHIISAKSRVAPIKIIDIVRLELCGAVVGVRLRNTITRE
;
A
#
# COMPACT_ATOMS: atom_id res chain seq x y z
N MET A 1 13.34 1.15 11.32
CA MET A 1 11.95 1.10 11.87
C MET A 1 10.91 0.58 10.88
N THR A 2 10.97 0.88 9.59
CA THR A 2 9.95 0.43 8.62
C THR A 2 9.79 -1.08 8.47
N ASN A 3 10.84 -1.86 8.75
CA ASN A 3 10.78 -3.33 8.73
C ASN A 3 10.19 -3.95 10.01
N ALA A 4 9.90 -3.13 11.03
CA ALA A 4 9.30 -3.56 12.29
C ALA A 4 7.76 -3.59 12.26
N ILE A 5 7.13 -3.01 11.21
CA ILE A 5 5.68 -3.03 11.07
C ILE A 5 5.28 -4.36 10.44
N PHE A 6 4.68 -5.22 11.24
CA PHE A 6 4.11 -6.48 10.77
C PHE A 6 2.73 -6.22 10.17
N ASP A 7 2.66 -6.18 8.84
CA ASP A 7 1.44 -5.93 8.08
C ASP A 7 1.28 -6.97 6.95
N PRO A 8 0.93 -8.19 7.28
CA PRO A 8 0.83 -9.30 6.31
C PRO A 8 -0.26 -9.07 5.26
N LEU A 9 -1.33 -8.39 5.63
CA LEU A 9 -2.44 -8.08 4.73
C LEU A 9 -2.25 -6.77 3.95
N GLY A 10 -1.27 -5.94 4.32
CA GLY A 10 -1.01 -4.67 3.67
C GLY A 10 -2.03 -3.57 4.00
N LEU A 11 -2.72 -3.66 5.14
CA LEU A 11 -3.75 -2.70 5.54
C LEU A 11 -3.17 -1.30 5.82
N VAL A 12 -1.91 -1.22 6.20
CA VAL A 12 -1.17 0.03 6.37
C VAL A 12 -0.18 0.30 5.22
N ALA A 13 -0.36 -0.37 4.07
CA ALA A 13 0.49 -0.21 2.89
C ALA A 13 0.69 1.25 2.44
N PRO A 14 -0.32 2.16 2.48
CA PRO A 14 -0.11 3.56 2.11
C PRO A 14 0.94 4.26 2.99
N ILE A 15 1.06 3.88 4.26
CA ILE A 15 2.02 4.46 5.19
C ILE A 15 3.40 3.83 4.99
N THR A 16 3.45 2.51 4.92
CA THR A 16 4.72 1.78 4.75
C THR A 16 5.39 2.07 3.41
N VAL A 17 4.61 2.30 2.34
CA VAL A 17 5.17 2.69 1.04
C VAL A 17 5.77 4.09 1.07
N ASN A 18 5.15 5.04 1.77
CA ASN A 18 5.69 6.39 1.91
C ASN A 18 7.03 6.38 2.66
N ALA A 19 7.14 5.60 3.74
CA ALA A 19 8.41 5.42 4.45
C ALA A 19 9.50 4.86 3.54
N LYS A 20 9.16 3.89 2.69
CA LYS A 20 10.11 3.31 1.70
C LYS A 20 10.46 4.29 0.58
N ILE A 21 9.54 5.17 0.17
CA ILE A 21 9.81 6.24 -0.80
C ILE A 21 10.83 7.23 -0.22
N ILE A 22 10.69 7.63 1.04
CA ILE A 22 11.65 8.51 1.73
C ILE A 22 13.03 7.84 1.79
N LEU A 23 13.11 6.57 2.16
CA LEU A 23 14.38 5.82 2.14
C LEU A 23 15.00 5.75 0.72
N ARG A 24 14.18 5.53 -0.30
CA ARG A 24 14.64 5.55 -1.69
C ARG A 24 15.24 6.89 -2.07
N GLN A 25 14.69 8.01 -1.61
CA GLN A 25 15.25 9.35 -1.89
C GLN A 25 16.67 9.50 -1.31
N ILE A 26 16.93 8.94 -0.13
CA ILE A 26 18.27 8.94 0.49
C ILE A 26 19.25 8.15 -0.39
N TRP A 27 18.86 6.95 -0.81
CA TRP A 27 19.74 6.08 -1.62
C TRP A 27 19.93 6.54 -3.06
N ALA A 28 19.00 7.34 -3.59
CA ALA A 28 19.09 7.89 -4.94
C ALA A 28 20.01 9.11 -5.04
N LYS A 29 20.48 9.67 -3.92
CA LYS A 29 21.33 10.85 -3.92
C LYS A 29 22.75 10.55 -4.38
N SER A 30 23.36 11.56 -5.02
CA SER A 30 24.78 11.59 -5.36
C SER A 30 25.37 12.93 -4.85
N PRO A 31 26.43 12.90 -4.01
CA PRO A 31 27.11 11.71 -3.47
C PRO A 31 26.18 10.90 -2.54
N LYS A 32 26.51 9.62 -2.39
CA LYS A 32 25.74 8.75 -1.48
C LYS A 32 25.87 9.26 -0.04
N ILE A 33 24.75 9.23 0.68
CA ILE A 33 24.70 9.54 2.12
C ILE A 33 25.05 8.25 2.87
N ASP A 34 26.09 8.32 3.71
CA ASP A 34 26.47 7.21 4.59
C ASP A 34 25.68 7.23 5.90
N TRP A 35 25.86 6.20 6.73
CA TRP A 35 25.09 6.00 7.97
C TRP A 35 25.30 7.12 8.99
N ASP A 36 26.50 7.75 9.00
CA ASP A 36 26.87 8.82 9.92
C ASP A 36 26.65 10.22 9.33
N ASP A 37 26.22 10.30 8.07
CA ASP A 37 25.97 11.55 7.40
C ASP A 37 24.64 12.19 7.82
N GLU A 38 24.61 13.53 7.78
CA GLU A 38 23.40 14.26 8.10
C GLU A 38 22.36 14.15 6.98
N VAL A 39 21.15 13.69 7.33
CA VAL A 39 20.03 13.62 6.38
C VAL A 39 19.56 15.01 5.99
N PRO A 40 19.40 15.32 4.69
CA PRO A 40 18.94 16.61 4.21
C PRO A 40 17.65 17.07 4.88
N SER A 41 17.54 18.35 5.19
CA SER A 41 16.45 18.94 5.96
C SER A 41 15.06 18.65 5.39
N HIS A 42 14.91 18.66 4.05
CA HIS A 42 13.63 18.34 3.41
C HIS A 42 13.21 16.88 3.61
N ILE A 43 14.15 15.92 3.55
CA ILE A 43 13.87 14.50 3.79
C ILE A 43 13.54 14.27 5.27
N ARG A 44 14.26 14.96 6.17
CA ARG A 44 13.98 14.92 7.61
C ARG A 44 12.56 15.42 7.90
N LYS A 45 12.14 16.52 7.24
CA LYS A 45 10.79 17.07 7.39
C LYS A 45 9.72 16.08 6.91
N GLU A 46 9.88 15.49 5.71
CA GLU A 46 8.96 14.47 5.19
C GLU A 46 8.84 13.27 6.15
N TRP A 47 9.96 12.86 6.75
CA TRP A 47 9.97 11.77 7.72
C TRP A 47 9.21 12.11 9.01
N GLU A 48 9.39 13.33 9.55
CA GLU A 48 8.67 13.79 10.74
C GLU A 48 7.16 13.91 10.49
N GLU A 49 6.76 14.42 9.34
CA GLU A 49 5.35 14.49 8.95
C GLU A 49 4.73 13.08 8.87
N LEU A 50 5.46 12.12 8.27
CA LEU A 50 5.03 10.73 8.23
C LEU A 50 4.92 10.14 9.64
N ARG A 51 5.91 10.37 10.50
CA ARG A 51 5.94 9.89 11.88
C ARG A 51 4.74 10.39 12.68
N ILE A 52 4.41 11.68 12.55
CA ILE A 52 3.22 12.27 13.16
C ILE A 52 1.93 11.62 12.61
N GLY A 53 1.87 11.37 11.30
CA GLY A 53 0.75 10.65 10.68
C GLY A 53 0.57 9.23 11.22
N MET A 54 1.67 8.53 11.51
CA MET A 54 1.66 7.17 12.06
C MET A 54 1.03 7.09 13.45
N THR A 55 1.13 8.15 14.29
CA THR A 55 0.49 8.16 15.61
C THR A 55 -1.05 8.15 15.56
N LYS A 56 -1.63 8.41 14.38
CA LYS A 56 -3.08 8.40 14.16
C LYS A 56 -3.62 7.05 13.68
N ILE A 57 -2.76 6.06 13.45
CA ILE A 57 -3.16 4.73 12.95
C ILE A 57 -4.15 4.07 13.91
N ASP A 58 -3.98 4.24 15.21
CA ASP A 58 -4.86 3.65 16.23
C ASP A 58 -6.31 4.13 16.14
N GLN A 59 -6.54 5.24 15.44
CA GLN A 59 -7.89 5.77 15.20
C GLN A 59 -8.59 5.08 14.03
N VAL A 60 -7.85 4.36 13.17
CA VAL A 60 -8.40 3.66 12.01
C VAL A 60 -8.95 2.30 12.44
N LYS A 61 -10.27 2.15 12.37
CA LYS A 61 -10.94 0.89 12.69
C LYS A 61 -11.25 0.15 11.41
N ILE A 62 -10.69 -1.04 11.25
CA ILE A 62 -10.98 -1.95 10.14
C ILE A 62 -11.82 -3.10 10.68
N SER A 63 -12.96 -3.37 10.02
CA SER A 63 -13.80 -4.50 10.41
C SER A 63 -13.04 -5.82 10.23
N ARG A 64 -13.05 -6.66 11.25
CA ARG A 64 -12.48 -8.00 11.17
C ARG A 64 -13.36 -8.96 10.37
N SER A 65 -14.68 -8.77 10.42
CA SER A 65 -15.60 -9.53 9.60
C SER A 65 -15.65 -8.97 8.19
N LEU A 66 -15.43 -9.83 7.21
CA LEU A 66 -15.56 -9.52 5.79
C LEU A 66 -16.98 -9.78 5.27
N THR A 67 -17.82 -10.43 6.08
CA THR A 67 -19.20 -10.74 5.74
C THR A 67 -20.16 -9.84 6.53
N PRO A 68 -21.08 -9.11 5.88
CA PRO A 68 -22.11 -8.35 6.57
C PRO A 68 -23.12 -9.26 7.27
N LYS A 69 -24.01 -8.69 8.10
CA LYS A 69 -25.01 -9.48 8.85
C LYS A 69 -26.02 -10.19 7.95
N ASP A 70 -26.47 -9.52 6.88
CA ASP A 70 -27.49 -10.03 5.96
C ASP A 70 -27.01 -9.97 4.50
N PRO A 71 -26.08 -10.87 4.11
CA PRO A 71 -25.57 -10.90 2.75
C PRO A 71 -26.61 -11.45 1.79
N LYS A 72 -26.77 -10.82 0.62
CA LYS A 72 -27.65 -11.28 -0.44
C LYS A 72 -26.83 -11.81 -1.62
N GLY A 73 -26.75 -13.13 -1.76
CA GLY A 73 -26.02 -13.82 -2.81
C GLY A 73 -24.53 -14.00 -2.52
N LEU A 74 -23.75 -14.21 -3.57
CA LEU A 74 -22.30 -14.39 -3.50
C LEU A 74 -21.58 -13.05 -3.52
N PRO A 75 -20.42 -12.95 -2.85
CA PRO A 75 -19.61 -11.76 -2.90
C PRO A 75 -18.90 -11.59 -4.24
N MET A 76 -18.53 -10.35 -4.55
CA MET A 76 -17.67 -10.00 -5.67
C MET A 76 -16.29 -9.60 -5.16
N LEU A 77 -15.24 -10.18 -5.72
CA LEU A 77 -13.87 -9.75 -5.50
C LEU A 77 -13.53 -8.63 -6.49
N ILE A 78 -13.16 -7.46 -5.97
CA ILE A 78 -12.78 -6.29 -6.76
C ILE A 78 -11.32 -6.00 -6.47
N VAL A 79 -10.51 -5.88 -7.53
CA VAL A 79 -9.08 -5.56 -7.40
C VAL A 79 -8.79 -4.30 -8.20
N PHE A 80 -8.24 -3.29 -7.54
CA PHE A 80 -7.69 -2.10 -8.17
C PHE A 80 -6.18 -2.16 -8.18
N SER A 81 -5.58 -1.66 -9.24
CA SER A 81 -4.12 -1.51 -9.34
C SER A 81 -3.77 -0.20 -10.01
N ASP A 82 -2.64 0.37 -9.63
CA ASP A 82 -2.15 1.62 -10.19
C ASP A 82 -0.62 1.69 -10.08
N GLY A 83 -0.03 2.59 -10.87
CA GLY A 83 1.40 2.84 -10.90
C GLY A 83 1.72 4.33 -11.09
N SER A 84 2.72 4.80 -10.37
CA SER A 84 3.26 6.15 -10.45
C SER A 84 4.78 6.11 -10.52
N SER A 85 5.43 7.25 -10.77
CA SER A 85 6.89 7.38 -10.74
C SER A 85 7.51 7.08 -9.36
N LYS A 86 6.71 7.05 -8.30
CA LYS A 86 7.18 6.82 -6.92
C LYS A 86 6.96 5.38 -6.46
N ALA A 87 5.80 4.81 -6.78
CA ALA A 87 5.39 3.49 -6.32
C ALA A 87 4.32 2.90 -7.23
N TYR A 88 4.11 1.59 -7.14
CA TYR A 88 3.01 0.87 -7.77
C TYR A 88 2.44 -0.16 -6.81
N GLY A 89 1.19 -0.54 -7.00
CA GLY A 89 0.54 -1.46 -6.10
C GLY A 89 -0.85 -1.90 -6.54
N ALA A 90 -1.46 -2.69 -5.68
CA ALA A 90 -2.84 -3.13 -5.84
C ALA A 90 -3.52 -3.31 -4.49
N VAL A 91 -4.84 -3.20 -4.50
CA VAL A 91 -5.70 -3.41 -3.34
C VAL A 91 -6.90 -4.27 -3.76
N ALA A 92 -7.28 -5.18 -2.89
CA ALA A 92 -8.41 -6.07 -3.08
C ALA A 92 -9.51 -5.81 -2.06
N TYR A 93 -10.73 -5.74 -2.54
CA TYR A 93 -11.95 -5.59 -1.75
C TYR A 93 -12.88 -6.77 -2.00
N ILE A 94 -13.64 -7.13 -0.97
CA ILE A 94 -14.82 -7.98 -1.11
C ILE A 94 -16.06 -7.09 -1.04
N GLN A 95 -16.95 -7.24 -2.00
CA GLN A 95 -18.21 -6.52 -2.07
C GLN A 95 -19.37 -7.50 -1.94
N TRP A 96 -20.27 -7.19 -1.04
CA TRP A 96 -21.52 -7.93 -0.82
C TRP A 96 -22.72 -7.09 -1.20
N LYS A 97 -23.69 -7.70 -1.82
CA LYS A 97 -25.02 -7.09 -1.95
C LYS A 97 -25.75 -7.21 -0.61
N VAL A 98 -26.33 -6.11 -0.14
CA VAL A 98 -27.14 -6.04 1.09
C VAL A 98 -28.45 -5.33 0.76
N GLU A 99 -29.35 -5.28 1.73
CA GLU A 99 -30.57 -4.49 1.57
C GLU A 99 -30.23 -3.01 1.45
N GLY A 100 -30.73 -2.36 0.39
CA GLY A 100 -30.49 -0.95 0.13
C GLY A 100 -29.14 -0.59 -0.51
N GLY A 101 -28.26 -1.59 -0.88
CA GLY A 101 -27.01 -1.26 -1.54
C GLY A 101 -25.91 -2.34 -1.48
N TYR A 102 -24.70 -1.89 -1.20
CA TYR A 102 -23.51 -2.75 -1.15
C TYR A 102 -22.68 -2.48 0.10
N SER A 103 -22.11 -3.54 0.65
CA SER A 103 -21.13 -3.50 1.72
C SER A 103 -19.77 -3.91 1.16
N CYS A 104 -18.75 -3.04 1.33
CA CYS A 104 -17.40 -3.28 0.81
C CYS A 104 -16.39 -3.32 1.95
N HIS A 105 -15.54 -4.33 1.95
CA HIS A 105 -14.48 -4.50 2.94
C HIS A 105 -13.13 -4.73 2.25
N ILE A 106 -12.07 -4.09 2.75
CA ILE A 106 -10.71 -4.35 2.29
C ILE A 106 -10.27 -5.73 2.76
N ILE A 107 -9.70 -6.52 1.85
CA ILE A 107 -9.12 -7.83 2.17
C ILE A 107 -7.62 -7.71 2.36
N SER A 108 -6.94 -7.15 1.37
CA SER A 108 -5.49 -7.05 1.35
C SER A 108 -5.01 -6.00 0.36
N ALA A 109 -3.83 -5.46 0.61
CA ALA A 109 -3.15 -4.60 -0.34
C ALA A 109 -1.66 -4.97 -0.44
N LYS A 110 -1.04 -4.65 -1.58
CA LYS A 110 0.41 -4.80 -1.77
C LYS A 110 0.93 -3.60 -2.53
N SER A 111 2.01 -2.99 -2.02
CA SER A 111 2.68 -1.87 -2.65
C SER A 111 4.18 -2.14 -2.79
N ARG A 112 4.78 -1.55 -3.81
CA ARG A 112 6.22 -1.57 -4.06
C ARG A 112 6.68 -0.19 -4.48
N VAL A 113 7.86 0.21 -4.03
CA VAL A 113 8.51 1.44 -4.47
C VAL A 113 9.03 1.24 -5.89
N ALA A 114 8.86 2.24 -6.74
CA ALA A 114 9.42 2.23 -8.07
C ALA A 114 10.96 2.17 -8.02
N PRO A 115 11.63 1.50 -8.96
CA PRO A 115 13.08 1.44 -9.03
C PRO A 115 13.72 2.83 -9.10
N ILE A 116 14.98 2.96 -8.66
CA ILE A 116 15.74 4.21 -8.79
C ILE A 116 15.98 4.55 -10.27
N LYS A 117 16.24 3.52 -11.10
CA LYS A 117 16.32 3.71 -12.55
C LYS A 117 14.97 4.17 -13.08
N ILE A 118 14.97 5.26 -13.84
CA ILE A 118 13.76 5.81 -14.44
C ILE A 118 13.13 4.75 -15.37
N ILE A 119 11.87 4.43 -15.08
CA ILE A 119 11.04 3.53 -15.86
C ILE A 119 9.81 4.32 -16.30
N ASP A 120 9.35 4.07 -17.51
CA ASP A 120 8.14 4.66 -18.07
C ASP A 120 6.92 4.35 -17.17
N ILE A 121 6.02 5.32 -17.05
CA ILE A 121 4.79 5.20 -16.24
C ILE A 121 3.95 4.02 -16.70
N VAL A 122 3.79 3.83 -18.01
CA VAL A 122 3.04 2.69 -18.58
C VAL A 122 3.57 1.35 -18.08
N ARG A 123 4.90 1.21 -17.96
CA ARG A 123 5.51 0.00 -17.40
C ARG A 123 5.25 -0.14 -15.91
N LEU A 124 5.18 0.97 -15.17
CA LEU A 124 4.86 0.95 -13.73
C LEU A 124 3.39 0.59 -13.50
N GLU A 125 2.49 1.08 -14.32
CA GLU A 125 1.07 0.67 -14.32
C GLU A 125 0.94 -0.84 -14.61
N LEU A 126 1.68 -1.35 -15.61
CA LEU A 126 1.73 -2.79 -15.89
C LEU A 126 2.28 -3.59 -14.69
N CYS A 127 3.31 -3.07 -14.00
CA CYS A 127 3.81 -3.68 -12.77
C CYS A 127 2.72 -3.71 -11.68
N GLY A 128 1.94 -2.64 -11.54
CA GLY A 128 0.77 -2.58 -10.66
C GLY A 128 -0.26 -3.65 -11.02
N ALA A 129 -0.60 -3.77 -12.31
CA ALA A 129 -1.52 -4.80 -12.79
C ALA A 129 -1.05 -6.22 -12.47
N VAL A 130 0.24 -6.51 -12.66
CA VAL A 130 0.85 -7.81 -12.28
C VAL A 130 0.73 -8.07 -10.78
N VAL A 131 0.94 -7.04 -9.94
CA VAL A 131 0.73 -7.15 -8.49
C VAL A 131 -0.74 -7.48 -8.18
N GLY A 132 -1.68 -6.82 -8.89
CA GLY A 132 -3.12 -7.05 -8.75
C GLY A 132 -3.52 -8.50 -9.11
N VAL A 133 -3.03 -9.02 -10.22
CA VAL A 133 -3.27 -10.41 -10.63
C VAL A 133 -2.73 -11.40 -9.60
N ARG A 134 -1.52 -11.18 -9.10
CA ARG A 134 -0.93 -12.04 -8.07
C ARG A 134 -1.73 -11.98 -6.75
N LEU A 135 -2.16 -10.78 -6.34
CA LEU A 135 -2.99 -10.59 -5.16
C LEU A 135 -4.32 -11.33 -5.31
N ARG A 136 -5.01 -11.15 -6.43
CA ARG A 136 -6.25 -11.88 -6.76
C ARG A 136 -6.04 -13.39 -6.67
N ASN A 137 -5.00 -13.92 -7.30
CA ASN A 137 -4.73 -15.35 -7.32
C ASN A 137 -4.40 -15.92 -5.94
N THR A 138 -3.77 -15.13 -5.06
CA THR A 138 -3.55 -15.53 -3.67
C THR A 138 -4.87 -15.64 -2.92
N ILE A 139 -5.75 -14.63 -3.04
CA ILE A 139 -7.04 -14.59 -2.34
C ILE A 139 -7.99 -15.70 -2.81
N THR A 140 -7.95 -16.06 -4.10
CA THR A 140 -8.87 -17.08 -4.65
C THR A 140 -8.40 -18.52 -4.46
N ARG A 141 -7.20 -18.74 -3.92
CA ARG A 141 -6.68 -20.10 -3.61
C ARG A 141 -6.93 -20.52 -2.16
N GLU A 142 -7.23 -19.59 -1.30
CA GLU A 142 -7.59 -19.79 0.11
C GLU A 142 -9.12 -19.82 0.30
#